data_79008683d8ff8b9fb33452ff7a5616d7
#
_entry.id   79008683d8ff8b9fb33452ff7a5616d7
#
_cell.length_a   1.000
_cell.length_b   1.000
_cell.length_c   1.000
_cell.angle_alpha   90.00
_cell.angle_beta   90.00
_cell.angle_gamma   90.00
#
_symmetry.space_group_name_H-M   'P 1'
#
loop_
_entity.id
_entity.type
_entity.pdbx_description
1 polymer ?
#
loop_
_entity_poly.entity_id
_entity_poly.type
_entity_poly.pdbx_seq_one_letter_code
_entity_poly.pdbx_strand_id
1 'polypeptide(L)'
;PQDNTLIYFPTVVAIDKFIEQAHIQDQSLELDDNPILKDFVSWARREVHPQWSIIKALEKGFLVHHGQLPLGIRMLELSLFNNPDSHFSRLICTSTLLEGVNTSAKNIIITKPCRSYNKTFDAFDFYNLVGRTGRLYQHYLGVAHYIKTPQDPQYEKSAAVKSIEFELTDNSIDMDINFGNYSTHPEFVAVLNKLNITYEQYKSDIARKYRFSTVEFLLNNYYKYKSSLLDVLYQQNRNPNQSKLELIRVLCRILGMKEFNFKLNTFIINKLTYKYRQSIREVVDTTLQYYKNANLSDVINTTIRYKSSYIEFTFYSQVDLLRYFMECEQVSPSLISTLHERLMKNIEILYYLKSPSKKMLKDMGIYDGDIDNIIKVIGSDFSSVAELQSLLVRSYPKLNEISIVSKYVISGLIS
;
A
#
# COMPACT_ATOMS: atom_id res chain seq x y z
N PRO A 1 -0.30 25.51 -24.52
CA PRO A 1 -0.13 24.39 -23.60
C PRO A 1 -0.65 24.82 -22.24
N GLN A 2 -1.57 24.04 -21.65
CA GLN A 2 -1.99 24.27 -20.28
C GLN A 2 -0.84 23.92 -19.35
N ASP A 3 -0.53 24.81 -18.39
CA ASP A 3 0.50 24.55 -17.38
C ASP A 3 0.08 23.38 -16.47
N ASN A 4 0.96 22.42 -16.26
CA ASN A 4 0.71 21.26 -15.41
C ASN A 4 0.47 21.69 -13.96
N THR A 5 -0.63 21.19 -13.39
CA THR A 5 -1.11 21.57 -12.06
C THR A 5 -1.32 20.35 -11.17
N LEU A 6 -0.69 20.35 -9.99
CA LEU A 6 -0.98 19.42 -8.90
C LEU A 6 -2.18 19.92 -8.08
N ILE A 7 -3.04 19.00 -7.64
CA ILE A 7 -4.15 19.32 -6.73
C ILE A 7 -4.01 18.42 -5.51
N TYR A 8 -3.56 19.00 -4.41
CA TYR A 8 -3.27 18.25 -3.19
C TYR A 8 -4.51 18.08 -2.32
N PHE A 9 -4.78 16.84 -1.90
CA PHE A 9 -5.78 16.49 -0.91
C PHE A 9 -5.16 15.70 0.25
N PRO A 10 -5.67 15.83 1.50
CA PRO A 10 -5.08 15.16 2.66
C PRO A 10 -5.34 13.65 2.70
N THR A 11 -6.41 13.17 2.03
CA THR A 11 -6.83 11.77 2.10
C THR A 11 -7.45 11.30 0.78
N VAL A 12 -7.42 9.99 0.54
CA VAL A 12 -8.08 9.35 -0.61
C VAL A 12 -9.60 9.58 -0.58
N VAL A 13 -10.22 9.54 0.59
CA VAL A 13 -11.66 9.82 0.75
C VAL A 13 -12.02 11.25 0.30
N ALA A 14 -11.12 12.22 0.55
CA ALA A 14 -11.34 13.59 0.08
C ALA A 14 -11.21 13.69 -1.46
N ILE A 15 -10.29 12.90 -2.05
CA ILE A 15 -10.15 12.78 -3.51
C ILE A 15 -11.45 12.21 -4.11
N ASP A 16 -11.95 11.10 -3.60
CA ASP A 16 -13.17 10.46 -4.11
C ASP A 16 -14.37 11.40 -4.04
N LYS A 17 -14.56 12.10 -2.92
CA LYS A 17 -15.62 13.10 -2.77
C LYS A 17 -15.49 14.23 -3.79
N PHE A 18 -14.28 14.72 -4.01
CA PHE A 18 -14.04 15.76 -5.00
C PHE A 18 -14.39 15.26 -6.41
N ILE A 19 -13.94 14.07 -6.79
CA ILE A 19 -14.23 13.47 -8.11
C ILE A 19 -15.74 13.29 -8.31
N GLU A 20 -16.48 12.86 -7.28
CA GLU A 20 -17.94 12.71 -7.34
C GLU A 20 -18.64 14.05 -7.57
N GLN A 21 -18.19 15.13 -6.90
CA GLN A 21 -18.83 16.44 -6.89
C GLN A 21 -18.34 17.37 -8.01
N ALA A 22 -17.17 17.09 -8.60
CA ALA A 22 -16.61 17.94 -9.64
C ALA A 22 -17.48 17.90 -10.90
N HIS A 23 -18.16 19.01 -11.18
CA HIS A 23 -18.83 19.26 -12.44
C HIS A 23 -17.87 20.06 -13.32
N ILE A 24 -17.26 19.39 -14.29
CA ILE A 24 -16.44 20.08 -15.30
C ILE A 24 -17.37 20.33 -16.49
N GLN A 25 -17.75 21.56 -16.66
CA GLN A 25 -18.29 22.03 -17.92
C GLN A 25 -17.14 22.06 -18.95
N ASP A 26 -17.30 21.45 -20.09
CA ASP A 26 -16.53 21.61 -21.33
C ASP A 26 -15.21 20.83 -21.56
N GLN A 27 -14.86 19.78 -20.86
CA GLN A 27 -13.81 18.88 -21.41
C GLN A 27 -14.11 17.41 -21.07
N SER A 28 -15.11 16.83 -21.71
CA SER A 28 -15.09 15.39 -21.93
C SER A 28 -13.93 15.10 -22.87
N LEU A 29 -12.75 14.80 -22.32
CA LEU A 29 -11.71 14.11 -23.07
C LEU A 29 -12.38 12.85 -23.59
N GLU A 30 -12.54 12.76 -24.90
CA GLU A 30 -12.98 11.53 -25.53
C GLU A 30 -11.87 10.51 -25.26
N LEU A 31 -12.08 9.67 -24.22
CA LEU A 31 -11.14 8.63 -23.82
C LEU A 31 -10.80 7.69 -24.99
N ASP A 32 -11.66 7.70 -26.00
CA ASP A 32 -11.51 6.91 -27.23
C ASP A 32 -10.41 7.42 -28.18
N ASP A 33 -10.01 8.68 -28.07
CA ASP A 33 -8.96 9.27 -28.92
C ASP A 33 -7.53 8.89 -28.47
N ASN A 34 -7.37 8.39 -27.23
CA ASN A 34 -6.07 7.95 -26.74
C ASN A 34 -6.08 6.43 -26.51
N PRO A 35 -5.38 5.64 -27.36
CA PRO A 35 -5.35 4.17 -27.27
C PRO A 35 -4.89 3.66 -25.89
N ILE A 36 -3.91 4.31 -25.26
CA ILE A 36 -3.37 3.90 -23.95
C ILE A 36 -4.48 4.04 -22.88
N LEU A 37 -5.21 5.13 -22.92
CA LEU A 37 -6.30 5.38 -21.96
C LEU A 37 -7.48 4.45 -22.19
N LYS A 38 -7.84 4.20 -23.43
CA LYS A 38 -8.87 3.23 -23.80
C LYS A 38 -8.56 1.84 -23.26
N ASP A 39 -7.33 1.38 -23.47
CA ASP A 39 -6.85 0.10 -22.97
C ASP A 39 -6.81 0.08 -21.43
N PHE A 40 -6.36 1.17 -20.79
CA PHE A 40 -6.34 1.28 -19.34
C PHE A 40 -7.76 1.26 -18.74
N VAL A 41 -8.68 2.03 -19.28
CA VAL A 41 -10.07 2.05 -18.79
C VAL A 41 -10.76 0.70 -19.00
N SER A 42 -10.51 0.05 -20.14
CA SER A 42 -11.01 -1.31 -20.41
C SER A 42 -10.48 -2.32 -19.39
N TRP A 43 -9.18 -2.27 -19.13
CA TRP A 43 -8.53 -3.08 -18.09
C TRP A 43 -9.08 -2.76 -16.69
N ALA A 44 -9.19 -1.49 -16.32
CA ALA A 44 -9.68 -1.05 -15.02
C ALA A 44 -11.13 -1.48 -14.75
N ARG A 45 -11.99 -1.40 -15.77
CA ARG A 45 -13.38 -1.89 -15.71
C ARG A 45 -13.45 -3.40 -15.49
N ARG A 46 -12.53 -4.16 -16.09
CA ARG A 46 -12.51 -5.63 -15.97
C ARG A 46 -11.88 -6.09 -14.65
N GLU A 47 -10.73 -5.53 -14.27
CA GLU A 47 -9.91 -6.03 -13.16
C GLU A 47 -10.21 -5.36 -11.81
N VAL A 48 -10.70 -4.11 -11.83
CA VAL A 48 -11.01 -3.34 -10.63
C VAL A 48 -12.52 -3.18 -10.43
N HIS A 49 -13.14 -2.24 -11.13
CA HIS A 49 -14.60 -2.07 -11.14
C HIS A 49 -15.01 -0.97 -12.13
N PRO A 50 -16.16 -1.08 -12.85
CA PRO A 50 -16.62 -0.06 -13.80
C PRO A 50 -16.87 1.32 -13.17
N GLN A 51 -17.24 1.38 -11.90
CA GLN A 51 -17.52 2.63 -11.17
C GLN A 51 -16.34 3.08 -10.30
N TRP A 52 -15.13 2.61 -10.57
CA TRP A 52 -13.95 3.05 -9.84
C TRP A 52 -13.69 4.55 -10.05
N SER A 53 -13.41 5.27 -8.96
CA SER A 53 -13.23 6.73 -8.99
C SER A 53 -12.14 7.21 -9.94
N ILE A 54 -11.11 6.39 -10.18
CA ILE A 54 -10.05 6.70 -11.15
C ILE A 54 -10.62 6.82 -12.57
N ILE A 55 -11.53 5.93 -12.98
CA ILE A 55 -12.16 6.01 -14.31
C ILE A 55 -12.96 7.32 -14.43
N LYS A 56 -13.74 7.66 -13.40
CA LYS A 56 -14.48 8.93 -13.36
C LYS A 56 -13.56 10.15 -13.38
N ALA A 57 -12.40 10.07 -12.73
CA ALA A 57 -11.41 11.13 -12.75
C ALA A 57 -10.85 11.35 -14.17
N LEU A 58 -10.47 10.25 -14.85
CA LEU A 58 -9.99 10.31 -16.24
C LEU A 58 -11.04 10.90 -17.19
N GLU A 59 -12.31 10.51 -17.06
CA GLU A 59 -13.43 11.06 -17.83
C GLU A 59 -13.60 12.58 -17.60
N LYS A 60 -13.13 13.11 -16.48
CA LYS A 60 -13.15 14.54 -16.14
C LYS A 60 -11.82 15.26 -16.40
N GLY A 61 -10.85 14.59 -17.04
CA GLY A 61 -9.54 15.16 -17.37
C GLY A 61 -8.57 15.26 -16.18
N PHE A 62 -8.75 14.44 -15.14
CA PHE A 62 -7.85 14.34 -14.01
C PHE A 62 -7.11 13.01 -13.96
N LEU A 63 -5.84 13.07 -13.66
CA LEU A 63 -5.04 11.94 -13.19
C LEU A 63 -5.09 11.89 -11.66
N VAL A 64 -4.85 10.70 -11.07
CA VAL A 64 -4.91 10.51 -9.62
C VAL A 64 -3.69 9.74 -9.13
N HIS A 65 -2.95 10.29 -8.16
CA HIS A 65 -1.78 9.66 -7.58
C HIS A 65 -1.84 9.63 -6.05
N HIS A 66 -1.91 8.44 -5.47
CA HIS A 66 -1.82 8.24 -4.02
C HIS A 66 -1.22 6.87 -3.67
N GLY A 67 -0.66 6.75 -2.45
CA GLY A 67 0.11 5.57 -2.02
C GLY A 67 -0.67 4.26 -1.91
N GLN A 68 -2.00 4.29 -1.93
CA GLN A 68 -2.81 3.07 -1.93
C GLN A 68 -2.92 2.43 -3.31
N LEU A 69 -2.66 3.18 -4.40
CA LEU A 69 -2.66 2.63 -5.75
C LEU A 69 -1.46 1.68 -5.95
N PRO A 70 -1.65 0.58 -6.69
CA PRO A 70 -0.54 -0.25 -7.16
C PRO A 70 0.52 0.57 -7.88
N LEU A 71 1.79 0.20 -7.69
CA LEU A 71 2.93 0.97 -8.23
C LEU A 71 2.84 1.19 -9.74
N GLY A 72 2.49 0.15 -10.51
CA GLY A 72 2.37 0.27 -11.96
C GLY A 72 1.33 1.29 -12.42
N ILE A 73 0.20 1.41 -11.69
CA ILE A 73 -0.81 2.44 -11.98
C ILE A 73 -0.27 3.82 -11.66
N ARG A 74 0.42 3.98 -10.52
CA ARG A 74 1.04 5.27 -10.15
C ARG A 74 2.09 5.72 -11.18
N MET A 75 2.86 4.78 -11.71
CA MET A 75 3.85 5.05 -12.76
C MET A 75 3.17 5.49 -14.05
N LEU A 76 2.10 4.81 -14.48
CA LEU A 76 1.32 5.18 -15.66
C LEU A 76 0.71 6.60 -15.52
N GLU A 77 0.03 6.89 -14.43
CA GLU A 77 -0.59 8.19 -14.16
C GLU A 77 0.44 9.34 -14.16
N LEU A 78 1.58 9.09 -13.49
CA LEU A 78 2.64 10.08 -13.40
C LEU A 78 3.31 10.36 -14.74
N SER A 79 3.48 9.35 -15.55
CA SER A 79 4.07 9.52 -16.87
C SER A 79 3.13 10.23 -17.84
N LEU A 80 1.84 9.93 -17.81
CA LEU A 80 0.84 10.69 -18.56
C LEU A 80 0.86 12.16 -18.14
N PHE A 81 1.04 12.46 -16.85
CA PHE A 81 1.16 13.83 -16.35
C PHE A 81 2.43 14.54 -16.83
N ASN A 82 3.55 13.81 -16.91
CA ASN A 82 4.83 14.38 -17.30
C ASN A 82 5.03 14.44 -18.83
N ASN A 83 4.18 13.76 -19.61
CA ASN A 83 4.26 13.76 -21.06
C ASN A 83 3.62 15.04 -21.64
N PRO A 84 4.38 15.91 -22.32
CA PRO A 84 3.84 17.14 -22.91
C PRO A 84 2.82 16.89 -24.03
N ASP A 85 2.84 15.71 -24.66
CA ASP A 85 1.87 15.31 -25.69
C ASP A 85 0.59 14.72 -25.09
N SER A 86 0.55 14.54 -23.77
CA SER A 86 -0.62 14.12 -23.04
C SER A 86 -1.59 15.30 -22.89
N HIS A 87 -2.87 15.04 -23.06
CA HIS A 87 -3.92 16.03 -22.81
C HIS A 87 -4.20 16.26 -21.30
N PHE A 88 -3.49 15.53 -20.42
CA PHE A 88 -3.66 15.64 -18.98
C PHE A 88 -2.69 16.64 -18.37
N SER A 89 -3.22 17.76 -17.95
CA SER A 89 -2.46 18.81 -17.24
C SER A 89 -2.79 18.89 -15.74
N ARG A 90 -3.64 18.00 -15.21
CA ARG A 90 -4.13 18.06 -13.82
C ARG A 90 -3.96 16.71 -13.13
N LEU A 91 -3.15 16.69 -12.05
CA LEU A 91 -2.91 15.51 -11.24
C LEU A 91 -3.39 15.74 -9.81
N ILE A 92 -4.39 14.97 -9.39
CA ILE A 92 -4.87 14.96 -8.01
C ILE A 92 -3.97 14.04 -7.19
N CYS A 93 -3.52 14.48 -6.02
CA CYS A 93 -2.55 13.73 -5.24
C CYS A 93 -2.71 13.83 -3.72
N THR A 94 -2.07 12.92 -3.01
CA THR A 94 -1.88 12.96 -1.56
C THR A 94 -0.40 13.17 -1.20
N SER A 95 -0.07 13.12 0.09
CA SER A 95 1.29 13.32 0.62
C SER A 95 2.36 12.36 0.06
N THR A 96 2.00 11.30 -0.62
CA THR A 96 2.96 10.40 -1.29
C THR A 96 3.79 11.10 -2.39
N LEU A 97 3.29 12.20 -2.95
CA LEU A 97 4.06 13.05 -3.85
C LEU A 97 5.17 13.85 -3.15
N LEU A 98 5.13 13.97 -1.80
CA LEU A 98 6.22 14.58 -1.01
C LEU A 98 7.49 13.71 -1.00
N GLU A 99 7.37 12.40 -1.28
CA GLU A 99 8.42 11.41 -1.11
C GLU A 99 9.22 11.15 -2.40
N GLY A 100 9.85 12.20 -2.97
CA GLY A 100 10.88 12.00 -4.02
C GLY A 100 10.37 11.83 -5.46
N VAL A 101 9.08 12.00 -5.73
CA VAL A 101 8.52 11.87 -7.08
C VAL A 101 8.82 13.11 -7.92
N ASN A 102 9.34 12.90 -9.13
CA ASN A 102 9.60 13.95 -10.09
C ASN A 102 8.33 14.30 -10.90
N THR A 103 7.91 15.55 -10.87
CA THR A 103 6.75 16.03 -11.64
C THR A 103 7.11 17.24 -12.52
N SER A 104 6.45 17.37 -13.66
CA SER A 104 6.53 18.54 -14.55
C SER A 104 5.63 19.69 -14.11
N ALA A 105 5.19 19.71 -12.84
CA ALA A 105 4.21 20.67 -12.37
C ALA A 105 4.78 22.09 -12.29
N LYS A 106 4.06 23.05 -12.86
CA LYS A 106 4.27 24.50 -12.67
C LYS A 106 3.44 25.01 -11.49
N ASN A 107 2.23 24.51 -11.32
CA ASN A 107 1.30 24.97 -10.31
C ASN A 107 0.95 23.88 -9.31
N ILE A 108 0.62 24.27 -8.07
CA ILE A 108 -0.01 23.42 -7.09
C ILE A 108 -1.17 24.12 -6.40
N ILE A 109 -2.27 23.43 -6.22
CA ILE A 109 -3.41 23.85 -5.42
C ILE A 109 -3.42 23.00 -4.15
N ILE A 110 -3.25 23.64 -2.99
CA ILE A 110 -3.28 22.98 -1.68
C ILE A 110 -4.67 23.20 -1.09
N THR A 111 -5.49 22.13 -1.05
CA THR A 111 -6.87 22.23 -0.54
C THR A 111 -6.93 22.26 0.98
N LYS A 112 -6.00 21.56 1.65
CA LYS A 112 -5.85 21.57 3.11
C LYS A 112 -4.42 21.14 3.50
N PRO A 113 -3.74 21.87 4.39
CA PRO A 113 -2.34 21.60 4.74
C PRO A 113 -2.22 20.54 5.85
N CYS A 114 -2.61 19.31 5.57
CA CYS A 114 -2.47 18.21 6.52
C CYS A 114 -2.18 16.87 5.81
N ARG A 115 -1.45 15.96 6.48
CA ARG A 115 -1.17 14.60 6.00
C ARG A 115 -2.36 13.66 6.21
N SER A 116 -3.21 13.98 7.19
CA SER A 116 -4.45 13.27 7.53
C SER A 116 -5.34 14.22 8.31
N TYR A 117 -6.56 13.80 8.64
CA TYR A 117 -7.49 14.67 9.38
C TYR A 117 -6.94 15.23 10.70
N ASN A 118 -6.00 14.52 11.34
CA ASN A 118 -5.46 14.86 12.67
C ASN A 118 -3.98 15.28 12.65
N LYS A 119 -3.35 15.35 11.49
CA LYS A 119 -1.93 15.70 11.38
C LYS A 119 -1.74 16.84 10.40
N THR A 120 -1.78 18.06 10.93
CA THR A 120 -1.46 19.29 10.19
C THR A 120 0.01 19.29 9.76
N PHE A 121 0.32 19.90 8.63
CA PHE A 121 1.71 20.12 8.21
C PHE A 121 2.43 21.05 9.16
N ASP A 122 3.68 20.74 9.42
CA ASP A 122 4.64 21.74 9.89
C ASP A 122 5.13 22.62 8.71
N ALA A 123 5.98 23.59 8.99
CA ALA A 123 6.53 24.47 7.97
C ALA A 123 7.37 23.69 6.94
N PHE A 124 8.13 22.67 7.37
CA PHE A 124 8.95 21.85 6.50
C PHE A 124 8.09 21.04 5.52
N ASP A 125 7.06 20.36 6.00
CA ASP A 125 6.13 19.59 5.16
C ASP A 125 5.43 20.50 4.13
N PHE A 126 4.97 21.69 4.60
CA PHE A 126 4.29 22.65 3.72
C PHE A 126 5.19 23.16 2.60
N TYR A 127 6.40 23.61 2.92
CA TYR A 127 7.34 24.12 1.93
C TYR A 127 7.92 23.02 1.04
N ASN A 128 8.06 21.80 1.54
CA ASN A 128 8.41 20.65 0.71
C ASN A 128 7.33 20.35 -0.33
N LEU A 129 6.05 20.48 0.03
CA LEU A 129 4.95 20.35 -0.93
C LEU A 129 4.98 21.47 -1.97
N VAL A 130 5.13 22.73 -1.53
CA VAL A 130 5.25 23.89 -2.44
C VAL A 130 6.46 23.73 -3.38
N GLY A 131 7.57 23.21 -2.88
CA GLY A 131 8.79 22.95 -3.66
C GLY A 131 8.67 21.86 -4.72
N ARG A 132 7.52 21.17 -4.82
CA ARG A 132 7.23 20.24 -5.94
C ARG A 132 6.87 20.96 -7.24
N THR A 133 6.73 22.28 -7.22
CA THR A 133 6.48 23.12 -8.38
C THR A 133 7.74 23.90 -8.79
N GLY A 134 7.83 24.31 -10.06
CA GLY A 134 8.90 25.18 -10.51
C GLY A 134 10.26 24.51 -10.58
N ARG A 135 10.42 23.44 -11.36
CA ARG A 135 11.71 22.76 -11.53
C ARG A 135 12.67 23.51 -12.42
N LEU A 136 13.92 23.61 -11.98
CA LEU A 136 15.04 24.09 -12.76
C LEU A 136 15.05 23.39 -14.15
N TYR A 137 15.20 24.14 -15.23
CA TYR A 137 15.15 23.72 -16.63
C TYR A 137 13.77 23.49 -17.26
N GLN A 138 12.67 23.41 -16.50
CA GLN A 138 11.32 23.33 -17.07
C GLN A 138 10.50 24.61 -16.80
N HIS A 139 10.53 25.09 -15.56
CA HIS A 139 9.82 26.30 -15.17
C HIS A 139 10.66 27.12 -14.21
N TYR A 140 10.96 28.38 -14.55
CA TYR A 140 11.70 29.31 -13.67
C TYR A 140 10.93 29.71 -12.42
N LEU A 141 9.60 29.68 -12.49
CA LEU A 141 8.71 30.04 -11.37
C LEU A 141 7.62 28.98 -11.21
N GLY A 142 7.51 28.42 -10.01
CA GLY A 142 6.38 27.62 -9.57
C GLY A 142 5.36 28.51 -8.85
N VAL A 143 4.06 28.21 -8.98
CA VAL A 143 2.98 28.93 -8.31
C VAL A 143 2.23 27.98 -7.39
N ALA A 144 2.15 28.35 -6.10
CA ALA A 144 1.36 27.63 -5.12
C ALA A 144 0.11 28.44 -4.76
N HIS A 145 -1.06 27.84 -4.99
CA HIS A 145 -2.34 28.35 -4.57
C HIS A 145 -2.78 27.60 -3.30
N TYR A 146 -2.95 28.32 -2.22
CA TYR A 146 -3.38 27.75 -0.96
C TYR A 146 -4.79 28.19 -0.59
N ILE A 147 -5.72 27.25 -0.48
CA ILE A 147 -7.09 27.50 -0.05
C ILE A 147 -7.08 27.55 1.48
N LYS A 148 -6.77 28.74 2.02
CA LYS A 148 -6.61 28.96 3.45
C LYS A 148 -7.95 29.08 4.17
N THR A 149 -8.05 28.40 5.31
CA THR A 149 -9.17 28.58 6.27
C THR A 149 -8.67 29.27 7.55
N PRO A 150 -9.55 29.89 8.36
CA PRO A 150 -9.15 30.57 9.60
C PRO A 150 -8.44 29.67 10.63
N GLN A 151 -8.67 28.34 10.56
CA GLN A 151 -8.11 27.35 11.47
C GLN A 151 -6.74 26.83 11.01
N ASP A 152 -6.32 27.16 9.80
CA ASP A 152 -5.07 26.65 9.25
C ASP A 152 -3.84 27.37 9.84
N PRO A 153 -2.70 26.67 10.01
CA PRO A 153 -1.48 27.28 10.50
C PRO A 153 -1.00 28.45 9.63
N GLN A 154 -0.31 29.37 10.23
CA GLN A 154 0.44 30.39 9.51
C GLN A 154 1.86 29.85 9.25
N TYR A 155 2.25 29.78 7.99
CA TYR A 155 3.59 29.37 7.58
C TYR A 155 4.41 30.63 7.28
N GLU A 156 5.39 30.94 8.15
CA GLU A 156 6.28 32.09 7.94
C GLU A 156 7.35 31.75 6.89
N LYS A 157 7.56 32.67 5.93
CA LYS A 157 8.60 32.53 4.90
C LYS A 157 10.04 32.53 5.48
N SER A 158 10.21 32.99 6.71
CA SER A 158 11.53 33.18 7.34
C SER A 158 12.09 31.95 8.04
N ALA A 159 11.38 30.83 8.04
CA ALA A 159 11.93 29.56 8.57
C ALA A 159 12.95 28.96 7.59
N ALA A 160 13.97 29.71 7.19
CA ALA A 160 15.19 29.13 6.67
C ALA A 160 15.74 28.22 7.77
N VAL A 161 15.84 26.92 7.48
CA VAL A 161 16.46 25.94 8.38
C VAL A 161 17.91 26.39 8.59
N LYS A 162 18.16 27.11 9.67
CA LYS A 162 19.51 27.60 10.02
C LYS A 162 20.36 26.49 10.61
N SER A 163 19.75 25.49 11.22
CA SER A 163 20.41 24.30 11.75
C SER A 163 19.41 23.15 11.79
N ILE A 164 19.86 21.95 11.48
CA ILE A 164 19.13 20.71 11.72
C ILE A 164 19.65 20.20 13.07
N GLU A 165 18.89 20.43 14.12
CA GLU A 165 19.15 19.78 15.40
C GLU A 165 18.49 18.41 15.36
N PHE A 166 19.30 17.36 15.37
CA PHE A 166 18.84 16.02 15.64
C PHE A 166 18.72 15.87 17.16
N GLU A 167 17.55 16.11 17.70
CA GLU A 167 17.24 15.60 19.02
C GLU A 167 17.05 14.07 18.87
N LEU A 168 18.07 13.34 19.30
CA LEU A 168 17.88 11.97 19.71
C LEU A 168 16.97 12.08 20.94
N THR A 169 15.67 11.79 20.76
CA THR A 169 14.75 11.70 21.88
C THR A 169 15.31 10.64 22.82
N ASP A 170 15.72 11.05 24.02
CA ASP A 170 16.43 10.27 25.05
C ASP A 170 15.69 9.01 25.53
N ASN A 171 14.55 8.65 24.93
CA ASN A 171 13.68 7.56 25.33
C ASN A 171 13.21 6.67 24.18
N SER A 172 14.03 6.42 23.18
CA SER A 172 13.71 5.39 22.21
C SER A 172 14.14 4.03 22.76
N ILE A 173 13.21 3.33 23.44
CA ILE A 173 13.42 1.96 23.91
C ILE A 173 14.01 1.03 22.83
N ASP A 174 13.65 1.26 21.56
CA ASP A 174 14.19 0.52 20.41
C ASP A 174 15.70 0.79 20.24
N MET A 175 16.19 2.02 20.54
CA MET A 175 17.63 2.34 20.49
C MET A 175 18.36 1.66 21.63
N ASP A 176 17.85 1.75 22.85
CA ASP A 176 18.47 1.13 24.04
C ASP A 176 18.53 -0.39 23.89
N ILE A 177 17.49 -1.01 23.34
CA ILE A 177 17.48 -2.43 22.99
C ILE A 177 18.59 -2.74 21.97
N ASN A 178 18.74 -1.93 20.92
CA ASN A 178 19.76 -2.16 19.90
C ASN A 178 21.20 -1.97 20.41
N PHE A 179 21.42 -1.05 21.34
CA PHE A 179 22.74 -0.75 21.93
C PHE A 179 23.05 -1.57 23.21
N GLY A 180 22.14 -2.43 23.66
CA GLY A 180 22.36 -3.31 24.79
C GLY A 180 22.01 -2.72 26.16
N ASN A 181 21.43 -1.52 26.21
CA ASN A 181 21.01 -0.83 27.45
C ASN A 181 19.60 -1.23 27.91
N TYR A 182 19.14 -2.41 27.50
CA TYR A 182 17.76 -2.86 27.69
C TYR A 182 17.37 -3.11 29.16
N SER A 183 18.32 -3.30 30.05
CA SER A 183 18.06 -3.55 31.48
C SER A 183 17.39 -2.39 32.20
N THR A 184 17.44 -1.20 31.63
CA THR A 184 16.78 0.01 32.16
C THR A 184 15.29 0.05 31.85
N HIS A 185 14.79 -0.88 31.02
CA HIS A 185 13.41 -0.97 30.56
C HIS A 185 12.70 -2.21 31.14
N PRO A 186 12.02 -2.11 32.30
CA PRO A 186 11.36 -3.26 32.92
C PRO A 186 10.27 -3.89 32.05
N GLU A 187 9.58 -3.11 31.22
CA GLU A 187 8.60 -3.59 30.25
C GLU A 187 9.22 -4.50 29.17
N PHE A 188 10.44 -4.18 28.73
CA PHE A 188 11.17 -5.04 27.81
C PHE A 188 11.60 -6.36 28.46
N VAL A 189 12.15 -6.28 29.68
CA VAL A 189 12.53 -7.46 30.48
C VAL A 189 11.30 -8.34 30.72
N ALA A 190 10.14 -7.76 30.97
CA ALA A 190 8.90 -8.50 31.13
C ALA A 190 8.50 -9.24 29.84
N VAL A 191 8.74 -8.68 28.65
CA VAL A 191 8.51 -9.34 27.36
C VAL A 191 9.47 -10.53 27.18
N LEU A 192 10.75 -10.37 27.47
CA LEU A 192 11.72 -11.49 27.41
C LEU A 192 11.30 -12.65 28.32
N ASN A 193 10.91 -12.34 29.55
CA ASN A 193 10.46 -13.35 30.53
C ASN A 193 9.17 -14.04 30.07
N LYS A 194 8.20 -13.29 29.54
CA LYS A 194 6.93 -13.85 29.03
C LYS A 194 7.18 -14.82 27.86
N LEU A 195 8.10 -14.49 26.97
CA LEU A 195 8.44 -15.32 25.81
C LEU A 195 9.47 -16.41 26.15
N ASN A 196 10.05 -16.37 27.35
CA ASN A 196 11.15 -17.25 27.77
C ASN A 196 12.31 -17.28 26.77
N ILE A 197 12.71 -16.10 26.30
CA ILE A 197 13.81 -15.92 25.35
C ILE A 197 14.92 -15.03 25.94
N THR A 198 16.14 -15.19 25.43
CA THR A 198 17.26 -14.32 25.79
C THR A 198 17.22 -13.02 25.00
N TYR A 199 17.97 -12.02 25.48
CA TYR A 199 18.17 -10.76 24.74
C TYR A 199 18.75 -11.01 23.33
N GLU A 200 19.70 -11.92 23.18
CA GLU A 200 20.33 -12.20 21.90
C GLU A 200 19.33 -12.85 20.91
N GLN A 201 18.47 -13.73 21.39
CA GLN A 201 17.37 -14.28 20.58
C GLN A 201 16.37 -13.18 20.14
N TYR A 202 15.97 -12.30 21.06
CA TYR A 202 15.12 -11.16 20.71
C TYR A 202 15.77 -10.28 19.63
N LYS A 203 17.06 -9.95 19.81
CA LYS A 203 17.81 -9.11 18.88
C LYS A 203 17.94 -9.73 17.50
N SER A 204 18.21 -11.04 17.40
CA SER A 204 18.35 -11.74 16.13
C SER A 204 17.03 -11.94 15.40
N ASP A 205 15.98 -12.31 16.11
CA ASP A 205 14.74 -12.83 15.53
C ASP A 205 13.64 -11.77 15.39
N ILE A 206 13.60 -10.79 16.32
CA ILE A 206 12.52 -9.83 16.45
C ILE A 206 12.96 -8.39 16.15
N ALA A 207 13.99 -7.87 16.85
CA ALA A 207 14.33 -6.43 16.83
C ALA A 207 14.64 -5.87 15.44
N ARG A 208 15.14 -6.70 14.52
CA ARG A 208 15.44 -6.31 13.13
C ARG A 208 14.19 -6.09 12.28
N LYS A 209 13.05 -6.65 12.69
CA LYS A 209 11.80 -6.67 11.89
C LYS A 209 10.70 -5.82 12.51
N TYR A 210 10.68 -5.70 13.83
CA TYR A 210 9.57 -5.09 14.56
C TYR A 210 10.06 -4.09 15.61
N ARG A 211 9.34 -3.00 15.77
CA ARG A 211 9.49 -2.08 16.88
C ARG A 211 8.98 -2.73 18.17
N PHE A 212 9.61 -2.42 19.29
CA PHE A 212 9.22 -2.95 20.60
C PHE A 212 7.74 -2.70 20.93
N SER A 213 7.23 -1.50 20.67
CA SER A 213 5.82 -1.17 20.88
C SER A 213 4.84 -2.09 20.11
N THR A 214 5.21 -2.53 18.92
CA THR A 214 4.44 -3.50 18.14
C THR A 214 4.46 -4.88 18.77
N VAL A 215 5.64 -5.31 19.22
CA VAL A 215 5.82 -6.62 19.88
C VAL A 215 5.02 -6.70 21.17
N GLU A 216 5.16 -5.69 22.03
CA GLU A 216 4.44 -5.59 23.30
C GLU A 216 2.92 -5.60 23.09
N PHE A 217 2.43 -4.77 22.16
CA PHE A 217 1.01 -4.70 21.83
C PHE A 217 0.45 -6.05 21.35
N LEU A 218 1.16 -6.70 20.41
CA LEU A 218 0.73 -7.99 19.87
C LEU A 218 0.80 -9.09 20.90
N LEU A 219 1.83 -9.10 21.76
CA LEU A 219 1.97 -10.10 22.82
C LEU A 219 0.85 -9.99 23.86
N ASN A 220 0.51 -8.77 24.28
CA ASN A 220 -0.59 -8.53 25.20
C ASN A 220 -1.95 -8.98 24.62
N ASN A 221 -2.18 -8.66 23.35
CA ASN A 221 -3.40 -9.12 22.66
C ASN A 221 -3.41 -10.63 22.41
N TYR A 222 -2.23 -11.22 22.10
CA TYR A 222 -2.10 -12.67 21.95
C TYR A 222 -2.56 -13.38 23.25
N TYR A 223 -2.05 -12.98 24.40
CA TYR A 223 -2.49 -13.57 25.67
C TYR A 223 -3.98 -13.37 25.94
N LYS A 224 -4.53 -12.22 25.60
CA LYS A 224 -5.96 -11.92 25.74
C LYS A 224 -6.84 -12.85 24.89
N TYR A 225 -6.41 -13.19 23.68
CA TYR A 225 -7.21 -13.98 22.73
C TYR A 225 -6.66 -15.36 22.46
N LYS A 226 -5.62 -15.82 23.18
CA LYS A 226 -4.91 -17.08 22.98
C LYS A 226 -5.87 -18.28 22.96
N SER A 227 -6.76 -18.39 23.96
CA SER A 227 -7.73 -19.50 24.00
C SER A 227 -8.57 -19.55 22.73
N SER A 228 -9.15 -18.43 22.31
CA SER A 228 -9.92 -18.35 21.07
C SER A 228 -9.12 -18.73 19.83
N LEU A 229 -7.84 -18.33 19.77
CA LEU A 229 -6.96 -18.68 18.65
C LEU A 229 -6.69 -20.19 18.60
N LEU A 230 -6.33 -20.79 19.74
CA LEU A 230 -6.04 -22.22 19.83
C LEU A 230 -7.29 -23.06 19.54
N ASP A 231 -8.47 -22.66 20.03
CA ASP A 231 -9.74 -23.33 19.76
C ASP A 231 -10.07 -23.35 18.28
N VAL A 232 -9.94 -22.19 17.60
CA VAL A 232 -10.19 -22.10 16.16
C VAL A 232 -9.18 -22.92 15.36
N LEU A 233 -7.90 -22.89 15.73
CA LEU A 233 -6.86 -23.70 15.08
C LEU A 233 -7.11 -25.20 15.27
N TYR A 234 -7.53 -25.62 16.47
CA TYR A 234 -7.91 -26.99 16.74
C TYR A 234 -9.09 -27.46 15.88
N GLN A 235 -10.13 -26.62 15.75
CA GLN A 235 -11.26 -26.91 14.85
C GLN A 235 -10.83 -27.01 13.40
N GLN A 236 -9.96 -26.09 12.93
CA GLN A 236 -9.43 -26.10 11.57
C GLN A 236 -8.54 -27.32 11.29
N ASN A 237 -7.80 -27.78 12.29
CA ASN A 237 -6.98 -28.99 12.18
C ASN A 237 -7.85 -30.24 12.01
N ARG A 238 -8.95 -30.35 12.78
CA ARG A 238 -9.89 -31.48 12.70
C ARG A 238 -10.78 -31.46 11.46
N ASN A 239 -11.12 -30.26 10.94
CA ASN A 239 -11.98 -30.09 9.77
C ASN A 239 -11.33 -29.13 8.76
N PRO A 240 -10.43 -29.64 7.89
CA PRO A 240 -9.73 -28.82 6.90
C PRO A 240 -10.64 -28.11 5.89
N ASN A 241 -11.90 -28.55 5.72
CA ASN A 241 -12.87 -27.94 4.81
C ASN A 241 -13.63 -26.77 5.43
N GLN A 242 -13.49 -26.55 6.75
CA GLN A 242 -14.15 -25.43 7.43
C GLN A 242 -13.62 -24.09 6.89
N SER A 243 -14.51 -23.09 6.83
CA SER A 243 -14.15 -21.72 6.46
C SER A 243 -13.09 -21.15 7.41
N LYS A 244 -12.04 -20.55 6.86
CA LYS A 244 -11.00 -19.86 7.66
C LYS A 244 -11.38 -18.44 8.10
N LEU A 245 -12.61 -17.99 7.82
CA LEU A 245 -13.05 -16.64 8.16
C LEU A 245 -12.98 -16.37 9.67
N GLU A 246 -13.31 -17.36 10.50
CA GLU A 246 -13.23 -17.20 11.96
C GLU A 246 -11.78 -17.10 12.45
N LEU A 247 -10.87 -17.89 11.88
CA LEU A 247 -9.43 -17.74 12.12
C LEU A 247 -8.96 -16.32 11.82
N ILE A 248 -9.33 -15.78 10.64
CA ILE A 248 -8.98 -14.42 10.26
C ILE A 248 -9.58 -13.39 11.22
N ARG A 249 -10.81 -13.59 11.70
CA ARG A 249 -11.43 -12.69 12.67
C ARG A 249 -10.67 -12.66 14.00
N VAL A 250 -10.29 -13.82 14.51
CA VAL A 250 -9.52 -13.90 15.76
C VAL A 250 -8.16 -13.25 15.58
N LEU A 251 -7.45 -13.54 14.48
CA LEU A 251 -6.18 -12.90 14.16
C LEU A 251 -6.34 -11.38 14.07
N CYS A 252 -7.32 -10.87 13.33
CA CYS A 252 -7.56 -9.44 13.22
C CYS A 252 -7.86 -8.74 14.56
N ARG A 253 -8.50 -9.44 15.53
CA ARG A 253 -8.65 -8.92 16.90
C ARG A 253 -7.30 -8.83 17.62
N ILE A 254 -6.47 -9.86 17.51
CA ILE A 254 -5.11 -9.85 18.07
C ILE A 254 -4.28 -8.72 17.46
N LEU A 255 -4.40 -8.52 16.15
CA LEU A 255 -3.71 -7.45 15.42
C LEU A 255 -4.29 -6.04 15.68
N GLY A 256 -5.32 -5.92 16.53
CA GLY A 256 -5.91 -4.64 16.92
C GLY A 256 -6.72 -3.95 15.82
N MET A 257 -7.29 -4.73 14.88
CA MET A 257 -8.18 -4.16 13.88
C MET A 257 -9.41 -3.54 14.57
N LYS A 258 -9.71 -2.28 14.22
CA LYS A 258 -10.83 -1.53 14.80
C LYS A 258 -12.18 -2.19 14.47
N GLU A 259 -13.14 -2.07 15.39
CA GLU A 259 -14.49 -2.62 15.22
C GLU A 259 -15.27 -2.00 14.06
N PHE A 260 -14.97 -0.76 13.70
CA PHE A 260 -15.60 -0.12 12.55
C PHE A 260 -15.31 -0.90 11.27
N ASN A 261 -16.35 -1.36 10.59
CA ASN A 261 -16.30 -2.22 9.40
C ASN A 261 -15.54 -3.56 9.61
N PHE A 262 -15.37 -4.03 10.85
CA PHE A 262 -14.60 -5.23 11.17
C PHE A 262 -15.04 -6.47 10.37
N LYS A 263 -16.35 -6.73 10.31
CA LYS A 263 -16.90 -7.88 9.57
C LYS A 263 -16.61 -7.79 8.07
N LEU A 264 -16.75 -6.62 7.48
CA LEU A 264 -16.46 -6.35 6.07
C LEU A 264 -14.95 -6.50 5.80
N ASN A 265 -14.12 -5.88 6.62
CA ASN A 265 -12.66 -5.92 6.46
C ASN A 265 -12.12 -7.35 6.55
N THR A 266 -12.57 -8.13 7.55
CA THR A 266 -12.14 -9.53 7.70
C THR A 266 -12.64 -10.42 6.56
N PHE A 267 -13.80 -10.11 5.97
CA PHE A 267 -14.31 -10.80 4.80
C PHE A 267 -13.43 -10.52 3.57
N ILE A 268 -13.04 -9.27 3.33
CA ILE A 268 -12.12 -8.89 2.25
C ILE A 268 -10.77 -9.59 2.42
N ILE A 269 -10.18 -9.61 3.63
CA ILE A 269 -8.95 -10.34 3.92
C ILE A 269 -9.11 -11.83 3.61
N ASN A 270 -10.23 -12.44 4.02
CA ASN A 270 -10.50 -13.84 3.72
C ASN A 270 -10.51 -14.13 2.23
N LYS A 271 -11.09 -13.24 1.41
CA LYS A 271 -11.11 -13.37 -0.05
C LYS A 271 -9.72 -13.19 -0.66
N LEU A 272 -8.98 -12.17 -0.23
CA LEU A 272 -7.62 -11.89 -0.72
C LEU A 272 -6.56 -12.92 -0.30
N THR A 273 -6.84 -13.73 0.72
CA THR A 273 -5.98 -14.83 1.17
C THR A 273 -6.52 -16.21 0.78
N TYR A 274 -7.50 -16.27 -0.11
CA TYR A 274 -8.09 -17.52 -0.55
C TYR A 274 -7.09 -18.37 -1.35
N LYS A 275 -7.39 -19.67 -1.54
CA LYS A 275 -6.51 -20.62 -2.23
C LYS A 275 -6.15 -20.20 -3.66
N TYR A 276 -7.07 -19.51 -4.33
CA TYR A 276 -6.88 -19.05 -5.70
C TYR A 276 -6.83 -17.52 -5.74
N ARG A 277 -6.03 -16.99 -6.66
CA ARG A 277 -5.95 -15.56 -6.92
C ARG A 277 -7.30 -15.07 -7.42
N GLN A 278 -7.81 -14.02 -6.77
CA GLN A 278 -9.01 -13.31 -7.19
C GLN A 278 -8.62 -11.91 -7.70
N SER A 279 -9.30 -11.46 -8.76
CA SER A 279 -9.20 -10.07 -9.18
C SER A 279 -9.79 -9.13 -8.11
N ILE A 280 -9.44 -7.85 -8.16
CA ILE A 280 -10.04 -6.86 -7.25
C ILE A 280 -11.56 -6.84 -7.48
N ARG A 281 -12.00 -6.91 -8.73
CA ARG A 281 -13.41 -6.94 -9.10
C ARG A 281 -14.16 -8.09 -8.43
N GLU A 282 -13.66 -9.32 -8.55
CA GLU A 282 -14.32 -10.49 -7.93
C GLU A 282 -14.47 -10.33 -6.41
N VAL A 283 -13.45 -9.78 -5.75
CA VAL A 283 -13.52 -9.51 -4.30
C VAL A 283 -14.55 -8.42 -4.00
N VAL A 284 -14.58 -7.34 -4.76
CA VAL A 284 -15.53 -6.23 -4.59
C VAL A 284 -16.96 -6.71 -4.82
N ASP A 285 -17.22 -7.35 -5.96
CA ASP A 285 -18.57 -7.83 -6.32
C ASP A 285 -19.09 -8.83 -5.28
N THR A 286 -18.25 -9.79 -4.87
CA THR A 286 -18.63 -10.75 -3.81
C THR A 286 -18.88 -10.05 -2.48
N THR A 287 -18.07 -9.06 -2.12
CA THR A 287 -18.24 -8.32 -0.86
C THR A 287 -19.57 -7.56 -0.85
N LEU A 288 -19.93 -6.90 -1.94
CA LEU A 288 -21.18 -6.15 -2.06
C LEU A 288 -22.42 -7.07 -2.07
N GLN A 289 -22.31 -8.28 -2.61
CA GLN A 289 -23.38 -9.28 -2.50
C GLN A 289 -23.71 -9.64 -1.06
N TYR A 290 -22.67 -9.78 -0.20
CA TYR A 290 -22.85 -10.11 1.21
C TYR A 290 -23.17 -8.88 2.07
N TYR A 291 -22.61 -7.73 1.77
CA TYR A 291 -22.77 -6.47 2.51
C TYR A 291 -23.44 -5.42 1.65
N LYS A 292 -24.74 -5.61 1.37
CA LYS A 292 -25.55 -4.80 0.44
C LYS A 292 -25.55 -3.29 0.75
N ASN A 293 -25.34 -2.91 2.01
CA ASN A 293 -25.32 -1.50 2.45
C ASN A 293 -23.89 -0.92 2.52
N ALA A 294 -22.85 -1.66 2.08
CA ALA A 294 -21.50 -1.15 2.08
C ALA A 294 -21.33 -0.11 0.97
N ASN A 295 -20.55 0.95 1.27
CA ASN A 295 -20.22 1.94 0.27
C ASN A 295 -19.25 1.34 -0.77
N LEU A 296 -19.57 1.45 -2.05
CA LEU A 296 -18.79 0.87 -3.14
C LEU A 296 -17.36 1.40 -3.19
N SER A 297 -17.16 2.73 -3.08
CA SER A 297 -15.83 3.35 -3.11
C SER A 297 -14.97 2.88 -1.95
N ASP A 298 -15.55 2.75 -0.74
CA ASP A 298 -14.85 2.24 0.44
C ASP A 298 -14.43 0.76 0.24
N VAL A 299 -15.29 -0.06 -0.35
CA VAL A 299 -14.98 -1.48 -0.63
C VAL A 299 -13.86 -1.59 -1.67
N ILE A 300 -13.90 -0.81 -2.75
CA ILE A 300 -12.86 -0.79 -3.78
C ILE A 300 -11.52 -0.36 -3.17
N ASN A 301 -11.49 0.79 -2.48
CA ASN A 301 -10.28 1.35 -1.90
C ASN A 301 -9.68 0.45 -0.82
N THR A 302 -10.52 -0.17 0.02
CA THR A 302 -10.07 -1.13 1.03
C THR A 302 -9.47 -2.38 0.37
N THR A 303 -10.13 -2.91 -0.66
CA THR A 303 -9.64 -4.08 -1.40
C THR A 303 -8.29 -3.80 -2.06
N ILE A 304 -8.16 -2.66 -2.74
CA ILE A 304 -6.90 -2.23 -3.38
C ILE A 304 -5.79 -2.10 -2.32
N ARG A 305 -6.03 -1.35 -1.24
CA ARG A 305 -5.08 -1.14 -0.15
C ARG A 305 -4.64 -2.47 0.47
N TYR A 306 -5.58 -3.38 0.74
CA TYR A 306 -5.27 -4.66 1.34
C TYR A 306 -4.46 -5.54 0.39
N LYS A 307 -4.81 -5.58 -0.88
CA LYS A 307 -4.11 -6.37 -1.89
C LYS A 307 -2.71 -5.80 -2.19
N SER A 308 -2.55 -4.48 -2.26
CA SER A 308 -1.29 -3.85 -2.65
C SER A 308 -0.24 -3.78 -1.53
N SER A 309 -0.67 -3.72 -0.25
CA SER A 309 0.27 -3.50 0.84
C SER A 309 -0.07 -4.22 2.14
N TYR A 310 -1.33 -4.14 2.62
CA TYR A 310 -1.65 -4.58 3.98
C TYR A 310 -1.43 -6.08 4.21
N ILE A 311 -1.89 -6.94 3.29
CA ILE A 311 -1.77 -8.40 3.47
C ILE A 311 -0.31 -8.83 3.54
N GLU A 312 0.51 -8.31 2.66
CA GLU A 312 1.91 -8.70 2.54
C GLU A 312 2.77 -8.13 3.67
N PHE A 313 2.74 -6.80 3.84
CA PHE A 313 3.69 -6.12 4.71
C PHE A 313 3.24 -6.03 6.17
N THR A 314 1.93 -6.01 6.44
CA THR A 314 1.42 -5.86 7.80
C THR A 314 0.83 -7.16 8.32
N PHE A 315 -0.18 -7.69 7.65
CA PHE A 315 -0.94 -8.84 8.15
C PHE A 315 -0.06 -10.10 8.22
N TYR A 316 0.64 -10.46 7.13
CA TYR A 316 1.51 -11.63 7.11
C TYR A 316 2.65 -11.51 8.12
N SER A 317 3.33 -10.38 8.16
CA SER A 317 4.44 -10.13 9.09
C SER A 317 4.00 -10.26 10.56
N GLN A 318 2.85 -9.68 10.92
CA GLN A 318 2.35 -9.77 12.29
C GLN A 318 1.83 -11.16 12.64
N VAL A 319 1.23 -11.90 11.68
CA VAL A 319 0.87 -13.31 11.88
C VAL A 319 2.10 -14.19 12.04
N ASP A 320 3.20 -13.89 11.33
CA ASP A 320 4.48 -14.61 11.52
C ASP A 320 5.06 -14.36 12.92
N LEU A 321 4.96 -13.13 13.43
CA LEU A 321 5.35 -12.83 14.81
C LEU A 321 4.47 -13.58 15.83
N LEU A 322 3.16 -13.70 15.60
CA LEU A 322 2.28 -14.51 16.45
C LEU A 322 2.66 -16.00 16.40
N ARG A 323 3.02 -16.52 15.23
CA ARG A 323 3.55 -17.89 15.09
C ARG A 323 4.80 -18.09 15.94
N TYR A 324 5.71 -17.11 15.93
CA TYR A 324 6.91 -17.13 16.79
C TYR A 324 6.54 -17.15 18.28
N PHE A 325 5.55 -16.35 18.73
CA PHE A 325 5.08 -16.41 20.13
C PHE A 325 4.54 -17.79 20.49
N MET A 326 3.78 -18.43 19.59
CA MET A 326 3.28 -19.79 19.79
C MET A 326 4.43 -20.82 19.91
N GLU A 327 5.52 -20.66 19.15
CA GLU A 327 6.71 -21.50 19.24
C GLU A 327 7.44 -21.31 20.58
N CYS A 328 7.65 -20.06 21.02
CA CYS A 328 8.24 -19.75 22.32
C CYS A 328 7.46 -20.38 23.49
N GLU A 329 6.12 -20.41 23.40
CA GLU A 329 5.25 -21.01 24.40
C GLU A 329 5.04 -22.52 24.21
N GLN A 330 5.76 -23.17 23.32
CA GLN A 330 5.68 -24.60 23.04
C GLN A 330 4.26 -25.07 22.71
N VAL A 331 3.48 -24.25 22.02
CA VAL A 331 2.17 -24.66 21.49
C VAL A 331 2.36 -25.84 20.56
N SER A 332 1.41 -26.79 20.57
CA SER A 332 1.47 -28.01 19.77
C SER A 332 1.90 -27.74 18.31
N PRO A 333 2.95 -28.41 17.80
CA PRO A 333 3.41 -28.24 16.42
C PRO A 333 2.32 -28.43 15.37
N SER A 334 1.31 -29.27 15.65
CA SER A 334 0.18 -29.49 14.75
C SER A 334 -0.70 -28.22 14.59
N LEU A 335 -0.87 -27.43 15.64
CA LEU A 335 -1.64 -26.18 15.57
C LEU A 335 -0.85 -25.09 14.87
N ILE A 336 0.45 -25.01 15.11
CA ILE A 336 1.36 -24.09 14.40
C ILE A 336 1.37 -24.41 12.90
N SER A 337 1.49 -25.70 12.55
CA SER A 337 1.38 -26.16 11.16
C SER A 337 0.01 -25.82 10.54
N THR A 338 -1.07 -25.94 11.32
CA THR A 338 -2.41 -25.56 10.85
C THR A 338 -2.49 -24.07 10.49
N LEU A 339 -1.94 -23.19 11.32
CA LEU A 339 -1.88 -21.75 11.02
C LEU A 339 -1.16 -21.49 9.69
N HIS A 340 0.00 -22.13 9.50
CA HIS A 340 0.78 -22.01 8.28
C HIS A 340 0.03 -22.55 7.04
N GLU A 341 -0.41 -23.78 7.07
CA GLU A 341 -1.04 -24.45 5.91
C GLU A 341 -2.40 -23.83 5.54
N ARG A 342 -3.16 -23.36 6.53
CA ARG A 342 -4.50 -22.79 6.29
C ARG A 342 -4.47 -21.34 5.81
N LEU A 343 -3.43 -20.57 6.18
CA LEU A 343 -3.39 -19.13 5.93
C LEU A 343 -2.08 -18.68 5.32
N MET A 344 -0.95 -18.86 6.01
CA MET A 344 0.34 -18.24 5.63
C MET A 344 0.82 -18.73 4.27
N LYS A 345 0.76 -20.03 4.01
CA LYS A 345 1.14 -20.65 2.74
C LYS A 345 0.39 -20.06 1.53
N ASN A 346 -0.90 -19.78 1.69
CA ASN A 346 -1.66 -19.13 0.62
C ASN A 346 -1.14 -17.71 0.34
N ILE A 347 -0.82 -16.96 1.40
CA ILE A 347 -0.25 -15.60 1.25
C ILE A 347 1.13 -15.70 0.58
N GLU A 348 1.98 -16.62 1.00
CA GLU A 348 3.30 -16.85 0.39
C GLU A 348 3.22 -17.11 -1.11
N ILE A 349 2.25 -17.91 -1.54
CA ILE A 349 2.03 -18.23 -2.96
C ILE A 349 1.43 -17.02 -3.71
N LEU A 350 0.37 -16.42 -3.18
CA LEU A 350 -0.36 -15.35 -3.86
C LEU A 350 0.44 -14.06 -3.99
N TYR A 351 1.32 -13.79 -3.01
CA TYR A 351 2.14 -12.58 -2.95
C TYR A 351 3.62 -12.83 -3.31
N TYR A 352 3.94 -14.07 -3.75
CA TYR A 352 5.27 -14.48 -4.22
C TYR A 352 6.39 -14.35 -3.17
N LEU A 353 6.08 -14.46 -1.88
CA LEU A 353 7.06 -14.24 -0.80
C LEU A 353 8.21 -15.25 -0.82
N LYS A 354 8.01 -16.42 -1.45
CA LYS A 354 9.01 -17.47 -1.62
C LYS A 354 9.45 -17.68 -3.07
N SER A 355 9.22 -16.66 -3.93
CA SER A 355 9.63 -16.69 -5.34
C SER A 355 10.32 -15.36 -5.70
N PRO A 356 11.64 -15.25 -5.51
CA PRO A 356 12.37 -14.00 -5.68
C PRO A 356 12.15 -13.33 -7.03
N SER A 357 12.19 -14.08 -8.12
CA SER A 357 11.99 -13.54 -9.48
C SER A 357 10.59 -12.97 -9.69
N LYS A 358 9.55 -13.69 -9.26
CA LYS A 358 8.16 -13.19 -9.33
C LYS A 358 7.95 -11.99 -8.40
N LYS A 359 8.56 -12.03 -7.22
CA LYS A 359 8.52 -10.94 -6.26
C LYS A 359 9.17 -9.69 -6.83
N MET A 360 10.31 -9.81 -7.50
CA MET A 360 10.99 -8.70 -8.17
C MET A 360 10.09 -8.03 -9.23
N LEU A 361 9.43 -8.81 -10.09
CA LEU A 361 8.48 -8.27 -11.06
C LEU A 361 7.35 -7.49 -10.39
N LYS A 362 6.76 -8.06 -9.32
CA LYS A 362 5.71 -7.39 -8.55
C LYS A 362 6.19 -6.07 -7.93
N ASP A 363 7.37 -6.08 -7.32
CA ASP A 363 7.95 -4.91 -6.66
C ASP A 363 8.31 -3.79 -7.65
N MET A 364 8.52 -4.14 -8.92
CA MET A 364 8.69 -3.17 -10.01
C MET A 364 7.38 -2.58 -10.53
N GLY A 365 6.24 -3.06 -10.06
CA GLY A 365 4.92 -2.54 -10.45
C GLY A 365 4.21 -3.33 -11.55
N ILE A 366 4.73 -4.47 -11.96
CA ILE A 366 4.05 -5.40 -12.87
C ILE A 366 2.74 -5.86 -12.23
N TYR A 367 1.66 -5.86 -13.02
CA TYR A 367 0.37 -6.32 -12.56
C TYR A 367 0.41 -7.82 -12.21
N ASP A 368 -0.10 -8.17 -11.04
CA ASP A 368 -0.07 -9.55 -10.51
C ASP A 368 -0.59 -10.61 -11.48
N GLY A 369 -1.63 -10.26 -12.27
CA GLY A 369 -2.24 -11.15 -13.24
C GLY A 369 -1.34 -11.53 -14.40
N ASP A 370 -0.32 -10.73 -14.69
CA ASP A 370 0.59 -10.92 -15.81
C ASP A 370 1.89 -11.65 -15.44
N ILE A 371 2.24 -11.69 -14.13
CA ILE A 371 3.54 -12.19 -13.67
C ILE A 371 3.81 -13.61 -14.14
N ASP A 372 2.83 -14.51 -14.01
CA ASP A 372 3.00 -15.90 -14.41
C ASP A 372 3.20 -16.06 -15.93
N ASN A 373 2.53 -15.21 -16.73
CA ASN A 373 2.70 -15.20 -18.18
C ASN A 373 4.06 -14.64 -18.59
N ILE A 374 4.52 -13.58 -17.91
CA ILE A 374 5.85 -13.01 -18.14
C ILE A 374 6.93 -14.04 -17.81
N ILE A 375 6.86 -14.69 -16.65
CA ILE A 375 7.82 -15.73 -16.24
C ILE A 375 7.87 -16.90 -17.23
N LYS A 376 6.74 -17.31 -17.82
CA LYS A 376 6.73 -18.36 -18.86
C LYS A 376 7.55 -17.95 -20.09
N VAL A 377 7.62 -16.66 -20.41
CA VAL A 377 8.32 -16.16 -21.61
C VAL A 377 9.80 -15.89 -21.32
N ILE A 378 10.12 -15.30 -20.16
CA ILE A 378 11.49 -14.87 -19.84
C ILE A 378 12.28 -15.87 -18.97
N GLY A 379 11.61 -16.86 -18.38
CA GLY A 379 12.18 -17.76 -17.35
C GLY A 379 12.20 -17.13 -15.96
N SER A 380 12.70 -17.90 -14.99
CA SER A 380 12.81 -17.47 -13.58
C SER A 380 14.24 -17.30 -13.07
N ASP A 381 15.23 -17.50 -13.96
CA ASP A 381 16.65 -17.59 -13.60
C ASP A 381 17.33 -16.21 -13.67
N PHE A 382 16.77 -15.24 -12.95
CA PHE A 382 17.36 -13.92 -12.77
C PHE A 382 17.33 -13.51 -11.29
N SER A 383 18.40 -12.84 -10.88
CA SER A 383 18.63 -12.42 -9.49
C SER A 383 18.85 -10.91 -9.34
N SER A 384 19.00 -10.21 -10.47
CA SER A 384 19.25 -8.76 -10.49
C SER A 384 18.33 -8.03 -11.46
N VAL A 385 18.16 -6.73 -11.22
CA VAL A 385 17.39 -5.84 -12.10
C VAL A 385 18.00 -5.78 -13.49
N ALA A 386 19.34 -5.76 -13.61
CA ALA A 386 20.03 -5.70 -14.89
C ALA A 386 19.81 -6.97 -15.74
N GLU A 387 19.83 -8.15 -15.11
CA GLU A 387 19.49 -9.40 -15.78
C GLU A 387 18.04 -9.40 -16.27
N LEU A 388 17.12 -8.99 -15.40
CA LEU A 388 15.71 -8.87 -15.76
C LEU A 388 15.50 -7.90 -16.93
N GLN A 389 16.12 -6.71 -16.92
CA GLN A 389 16.05 -5.77 -18.03
C GLN A 389 16.54 -6.39 -19.35
N SER A 390 17.67 -7.09 -19.32
CA SER A 390 18.22 -7.77 -20.51
C SER A 390 17.27 -8.83 -21.06
N LEU A 391 16.61 -9.60 -20.19
CA LEU A 391 15.61 -10.60 -20.58
C LEU A 391 14.35 -9.95 -21.15
N LEU A 392 13.87 -8.87 -20.52
CA LEU A 392 12.71 -8.12 -21.00
C LEU A 392 12.94 -7.49 -22.38
N VAL A 393 14.10 -6.86 -22.62
CA VAL A 393 14.47 -6.31 -23.94
C VAL A 393 14.37 -7.38 -25.03
N ARG A 394 14.97 -8.57 -24.79
CA ARG A 394 14.99 -9.66 -25.78
C ARG A 394 13.60 -10.28 -26.01
N SER A 395 12.76 -10.28 -24.99
CA SER A 395 11.49 -10.98 -25.00
C SER A 395 10.28 -10.09 -25.23
N TYR A 396 10.45 -8.77 -25.22
CA TYR A 396 9.36 -7.79 -25.33
C TYR A 396 8.40 -8.05 -26.50
N PRO A 397 8.88 -8.40 -27.72
CA PRO A 397 7.97 -8.72 -28.84
C PRO A 397 7.07 -9.94 -28.61
N LYS A 398 7.42 -10.80 -27.64
CA LYS A 398 6.65 -12.01 -27.30
C LYS A 398 5.63 -11.78 -26.18
N LEU A 399 5.69 -10.61 -25.52
CA LEU A 399 4.81 -10.26 -24.39
C LEU A 399 3.50 -9.59 -24.86
N ASN A 400 2.79 -10.23 -25.78
CA ASN A 400 1.59 -9.65 -26.41
C ASN A 400 0.33 -9.70 -25.52
N GLU A 401 0.24 -10.70 -24.62
CA GLU A 401 -0.94 -11.00 -23.81
C GLU A 401 -0.85 -10.46 -22.38
N ILE A 402 -0.19 -9.34 -22.18
CA ILE A 402 -0.08 -8.68 -20.87
C ILE A 402 -0.89 -7.39 -20.83
N SER A 403 -1.31 -6.99 -19.63
CA SER A 403 -2.08 -5.76 -19.42
C SER A 403 -1.33 -4.50 -19.85
N ILE A 404 -2.08 -3.44 -20.15
CA ILE A 404 -1.52 -2.13 -20.47
C ILE A 404 -0.65 -1.59 -19.32
N VAL A 405 -1.01 -1.89 -18.05
CA VAL A 405 -0.23 -1.49 -16.87
C VAL A 405 1.15 -2.14 -16.91
N SER A 406 1.22 -3.45 -17.16
CA SER A 406 2.49 -4.18 -17.26
C SER A 406 3.30 -3.78 -18.48
N LYS A 407 2.66 -3.59 -19.66
CA LYS A 407 3.33 -3.07 -20.87
C LYS A 407 4.02 -1.75 -20.59
N TYR A 408 3.32 -0.86 -19.87
CA TYR A 408 3.82 0.46 -19.54
C TYR A 408 5.05 0.40 -18.62
N VAL A 409 4.95 -0.38 -17.53
CA VAL A 409 6.08 -0.58 -16.61
C VAL A 409 7.29 -1.17 -17.34
N ILE A 410 7.08 -2.19 -18.18
CA ILE A 410 8.16 -2.83 -18.95
C ILE A 410 8.79 -1.83 -19.92
N SER A 411 7.99 -1.04 -20.62
CA SER A 411 8.52 -0.01 -21.54
C SER A 411 9.43 0.99 -20.82
N GLY A 412 9.08 1.40 -19.60
CA GLY A 412 9.92 2.26 -18.77
C GLY A 412 11.18 1.58 -18.21
N LEU A 413 11.20 0.25 -18.12
CA LEU A 413 12.37 -0.51 -17.67
C LEU A 413 13.38 -0.76 -18.79
N ILE A 414 12.93 -0.81 -20.05
CA ILE A 414 13.77 -1.13 -21.22
C ILE A 414 14.18 0.11 -22.01
N SER A 415 13.60 1.30 -21.73
CA SER A 415 14.02 2.60 -22.26
C SER A 415 15.24 3.12 -21.50
#